data_faa6cdb0a14f029266aa5c28fcc19868
#
_entry.id   faa6cdb0a14f029266aa5c28fcc19868
#
_cell.length_a   1.000
_cell.length_b   1.000
_cell.length_c   1.000
_cell.angle_alpha   90.00
_cell.angle_beta   90.00
_cell.angle_gamma   90.00
#
_symmetry.space_group_name_H-M   'P 1'
#
loop_
_entity.id
_entity.type
_entity.pdbx_description
1 polymer ?
#
loop_
_entity_poly.entity_id
_entity_poly.type
_entity_poly.pdbx_seq_one_letter_code
_entity_poly.pdbx_strand_id
1 'polypeptide(L)'
;MYQADIAIVGAGMVGLALARALKDAPVSVVVIDTSPIHKALSDEPELRVSAINAANQQALSELAVWQTLPENRLSPYTHMQVWDHDSFGRIAFNCDDLGAPSLGHIVENQALVNALSEVVKTQQNVTLLPSVRIDKVLAGKSETMLMLNNDDVVSCRLVVGADGANSAIRQHGNFPLTFKDYGHTAIVATVRTELPHGKVARQVFTPSGPLALLPLRDSNLCSIV
;
A
#
# COMPACT_ATOMS: atom_id res chain seq x y z
N MET A 1 -4.38 -1.47 29.08
CA MET A 1 -5.67 -1.12 28.43
C MET A 1 -5.52 0.20 27.73
N TYR A 2 -5.91 0.31 26.47
CA TYR A 2 -5.89 1.52 25.65
C TYR A 2 -7.32 2.00 25.38
N GLN A 3 -7.52 3.30 25.38
CA GLN A 3 -8.79 3.92 25.01
C GLN A 3 -8.55 4.86 23.84
N ALA A 4 -9.35 4.76 22.78
CA ALA A 4 -9.25 5.58 21.59
C ALA A 4 -10.63 5.87 20.97
N ASP A 5 -10.73 6.90 20.18
CA ASP A 5 -11.93 7.13 19.36
C ASP A 5 -11.97 6.14 18.19
N ILE A 6 -10.80 5.90 17.57
CA ILE A 6 -10.67 5.05 16.37
C ILE A 6 -9.57 4.02 16.60
N ALA A 7 -9.88 2.75 16.35
CA ALA A 7 -8.89 1.69 16.19
C ALA A 7 -8.75 1.31 14.72
N ILE A 8 -7.54 1.44 14.16
CA ILE A 8 -7.20 1.02 12.80
C ILE A 8 -6.46 -0.31 12.90
N VAL A 9 -7.00 -1.34 12.30
CA VAL A 9 -6.40 -2.68 12.28
C VAL A 9 -5.72 -2.88 10.94
N GLY A 10 -4.40 -3.04 10.97
CA GLY A 10 -3.51 -3.08 9.81
C GLY A 10 -2.70 -1.80 9.65
N ALA A 11 -1.38 -1.89 9.85
CA ALA A 11 -0.40 -0.81 9.63
C ALA A 11 0.29 -0.92 8.27
N GLY A 12 -0.45 -1.36 7.25
CA GLY A 12 -0.05 -1.27 5.86
C GLY A 12 -0.20 0.16 5.31
N MET A 13 0.05 0.34 4.02
CA MET A 13 -0.05 1.65 3.34
C MET A 13 -1.38 2.35 3.61
N VAL A 14 -2.49 1.61 3.57
CA VAL A 14 -3.85 2.17 3.74
C VAL A 14 -4.10 2.60 5.18
N GLY A 15 -3.82 1.73 6.15
CA GLY A 15 -4.06 2.03 7.56
C GLY A 15 -3.19 3.17 8.07
N LEU A 16 -1.91 3.21 7.71
CA LEU A 16 -1.01 4.29 8.09
C LEU A 16 -1.35 5.60 7.37
N ALA A 17 -1.78 5.56 6.09
CA ALA A 17 -2.23 6.76 5.38
C ALA A 17 -3.49 7.36 6.04
N LEU A 18 -4.45 6.51 6.46
CA LEU A 18 -5.61 6.97 7.21
C LEU A 18 -5.20 7.57 8.57
N ALA A 19 -4.33 6.89 9.33
CA ALA A 19 -3.83 7.42 10.60
C ALA A 19 -3.15 8.78 10.40
N ARG A 20 -2.38 8.93 9.33
CA ARG A 20 -1.73 10.21 8.99
C ARG A 20 -2.72 11.28 8.58
N ALA A 21 -3.76 10.94 7.82
CA ALA A 21 -4.81 11.88 7.41
C ALA A 21 -5.60 12.45 8.61
N LEU A 22 -5.65 11.72 9.72
CA LEU A 22 -6.32 12.14 10.95
C LEU A 22 -5.42 13.00 11.88
N LYS A 23 -4.26 13.46 11.41
CA LYS A 23 -3.27 14.18 12.24
C LYS A 23 -3.82 15.44 12.94
N ASP A 24 -4.70 16.17 12.26
CA ASP A 24 -5.27 17.43 12.77
C ASP A 24 -6.71 17.25 13.29
N ALA A 25 -7.23 16.00 13.28
CA ALA A 25 -8.55 15.71 13.78
C ALA A 25 -8.53 15.59 15.32
N PRO A 26 -9.58 16.09 16.02
CA PRO A 26 -9.68 16.01 17.47
C PRO A 26 -10.11 14.60 17.92
N VAL A 27 -9.41 13.58 17.44
CA VAL A 27 -9.67 12.17 17.74
C VAL A 27 -8.38 11.45 18.12
N SER A 28 -8.48 10.53 19.08
CA SER A 28 -7.41 9.61 19.43
C SER A 28 -7.48 8.36 18.56
N VAL A 29 -6.33 7.89 18.08
CA VAL A 29 -6.21 6.76 17.15
C VAL A 29 -5.25 5.72 17.72
N VAL A 30 -5.64 4.45 17.67
CA VAL A 30 -4.74 3.31 17.91
C VAL A 30 -4.60 2.53 16.61
N VAL A 31 -3.37 2.28 16.17
CA VAL A 31 -3.08 1.42 15.00
C VAL A 31 -2.49 0.11 15.48
N ILE A 32 -3.07 -1.00 15.07
CA ILE A 32 -2.70 -2.35 15.51
C ILE A 32 -2.22 -3.15 14.30
N ASP A 33 -1.07 -3.82 14.41
CA ASP A 33 -0.59 -4.73 13.37
C ASP A 33 0.06 -5.98 13.97
N THR A 34 -0.10 -7.11 13.31
CA THR A 34 0.49 -8.40 13.69
C THR A 34 1.99 -8.49 13.42
N SER A 35 2.51 -7.59 12.61
CA SER A 35 3.91 -7.53 12.20
C SER A 35 4.61 -6.27 12.73
N PRO A 36 5.94 -6.26 12.78
CA PRO A 36 6.69 -5.02 12.91
C PRO A 36 6.35 -4.08 11.75
N ILE A 37 6.02 -2.82 12.05
CA ILE A 37 5.58 -1.84 11.04
C ILE A 37 6.76 -1.41 10.18
N HIS A 38 7.86 -1.03 10.81
CA HIS A 38 9.08 -0.64 10.12
C HIS A 38 9.96 -1.87 9.87
N LYS A 39 10.44 -2.05 8.64
CA LYS A 39 11.38 -3.12 8.25
C LYS A 39 12.57 -2.52 7.52
N ALA A 40 13.77 -3.01 7.83
CA ALA A 40 14.96 -2.62 7.09
C ALA A 40 14.79 -3.02 5.61
N LEU A 41 15.14 -2.11 4.72
CA LEU A 41 15.19 -2.38 3.28
C LEU A 41 16.56 -2.97 2.95
N SER A 42 16.58 -3.98 2.09
CA SER A 42 17.83 -4.53 1.53
C SER A 42 18.42 -3.58 0.48
N ASP A 43 19.64 -3.83 0.01
CA ASP A 43 20.20 -3.07 -1.12
C ASP A 43 19.49 -3.42 -2.45
N GLU A 44 18.98 -4.63 -2.56
CA GLU A 44 18.20 -5.08 -3.71
C GLU A 44 16.77 -4.52 -3.68
N PRO A 45 16.14 -4.32 -4.85
CA PRO A 45 14.75 -3.90 -4.92
C PRO A 45 13.81 -4.90 -4.25
N GLU A 46 12.84 -4.38 -3.50
CA GLU A 46 11.78 -5.19 -2.91
C GLU A 46 10.89 -5.82 -4.00
N LEU A 47 10.45 -7.05 -3.75
CA LEU A 47 9.64 -7.78 -4.71
C LEU A 47 8.30 -7.09 -5.01
N ARG A 48 7.68 -6.49 -4.00
CA ARG A 48 6.37 -5.85 -4.14
C ARG A 48 6.50 -4.36 -4.33
N VAL A 49 6.02 -3.91 -5.47
CA VAL A 49 5.97 -2.50 -5.85
C VAL A 49 4.55 -2.06 -6.17
N SER A 50 4.31 -0.77 -6.13
CA SER A 50 3.05 -0.15 -6.55
C SER A 50 3.31 1.00 -7.51
N ALA A 51 2.46 1.14 -8.52
CA ALA A 51 2.44 2.30 -9.39
C ALA A 51 1.62 3.41 -8.72
N ILE A 52 2.30 4.44 -8.26
CA ILE A 52 1.69 5.62 -7.63
C ILE A 52 1.50 6.68 -8.72
N ASN A 53 0.27 7.01 -9.03
CA ASN A 53 -0.05 8.06 -10.00
C ASN A 53 0.11 9.47 -9.39
N ALA A 54 0.04 10.51 -10.23
CA ALA A 54 0.23 11.89 -9.81
C ALA A 54 -0.73 12.35 -8.69
N ALA A 55 -1.99 11.92 -8.73
CA ALA A 55 -2.97 12.28 -7.70
C ALA A 55 -2.63 11.66 -6.33
N ASN A 56 -2.23 10.39 -6.31
CA ASN A 56 -1.79 9.73 -5.07
C ASN A 56 -0.46 10.30 -4.58
N GLN A 57 0.45 10.65 -5.47
CA GLN A 57 1.69 11.35 -5.12
C GLN A 57 1.38 12.69 -4.44
N GLN A 58 0.46 13.47 -4.99
CA GLN A 58 0.03 14.74 -4.39
C GLN A 58 -0.57 14.51 -2.99
N ALA A 59 -1.49 13.56 -2.85
CA ALA A 59 -2.08 13.22 -1.54
C ALA A 59 -1.01 12.81 -0.51
N LEU A 60 -0.04 11.99 -0.89
CA LEU A 60 1.09 11.63 -0.03
C LEU A 60 1.99 12.82 0.30
N SER A 61 2.12 13.78 -0.62
CA SER A 61 2.88 15.02 -0.39
C SER A 61 2.17 15.94 0.62
N GLU A 62 0.86 16.08 0.53
CA GLU A 62 0.03 16.83 1.48
C GLU A 62 0.08 16.21 2.88
N LEU A 63 0.22 14.91 2.96
CA LEU A 63 0.45 14.18 4.20
C LEU A 63 1.91 14.27 4.70
N ALA A 64 2.80 14.96 4.00
CA ALA A 64 4.23 15.06 4.26
C ALA A 64 4.96 13.70 4.28
N VAL A 65 4.46 12.73 3.51
CA VAL A 65 5.01 11.37 3.39
C VAL A 65 5.94 11.26 2.18
N TRP A 66 5.55 11.85 1.04
CA TRP A 66 6.30 11.72 -0.20
C TRP A 66 7.76 12.18 -0.08
N GLN A 67 7.98 13.27 0.66
CA GLN A 67 9.30 13.88 0.87
C GLN A 67 10.23 13.04 1.76
N THR A 68 9.70 12.06 2.49
CA THR A 68 10.48 11.16 3.34
C THR A 68 10.88 9.87 2.63
N LEU A 69 10.35 9.64 1.43
CA LEU A 69 10.71 8.46 0.64
C LEU A 69 12.17 8.58 0.13
N PRO A 70 12.99 7.54 0.27
CA PRO A 70 14.33 7.54 -0.29
C PRO A 70 14.30 7.63 -1.83
N GLU A 71 15.03 8.56 -2.42
CA GLU A 71 15.05 8.75 -3.88
C GLU A 71 15.45 7.49 -4.67
N ASN A 72 16.32 6.67 -4.09
CA ASN A 72 16.75 5.42 -4.71
C ASN A 72 15.67 4.33 -4.71
N ARG A 73 14.52 4.58 -4.08
CA ARG A 73 13.35 3.68 -4.05
C ARG A 73 12.17 4.21 -4.89
N LEU A 74 12.40 5.32 -5.60
CA LEU A 74 11.44 5.93 -6.50
C LEU A 74 11.89 5.74 -7.94
N SER A 75 11.02 5.21 -8.79
CA SER A 75 11.28 5.06 -10.22
C SER A 75 10.19 5.77 -11.03
N PRO A 76 10.45 6.99 -11.55
CA PRO A 76 9.46 7.68 -12.37
C PRO A 76 9.26 6.94 -13.68
N TYR A 77 8.00 6.82 -14.13
CA TYR A 77 7.66 6.39 -15.47
C TYR A 77 6.98 7.51 -16.24
N THR A 78 7.46 7.75 -17.46
CA THR A 78 7.01 8.84 -18.32
C THR A 78 6.03 8.38 -19.40
N HIS A 79 6.03 7.09 -19.69
CA HIS A 79 5.16 6.48 -20.68
C HIS A 79 4.49 5.24 -20.09
N MET A 80 3.29 4.94 -20.59
CA MET A 80 2.60 3.68 -20.36
C MET A 80 2.13 3.14 -21.71
N GLN A 81 2.37 1.87 -21.95
CA GLN A 81 1.96 1.16 -23.15
C GLN A 81 1.20 -0.10 -22.75
N VAL A 82 -0.01 -0.23 -23.26
CA VAL A 82 -0.87 -1.40 -23.04
C VAL A 82 -1.32 -1.90 -24.40
N TRP A 83 -1.19 -3.20 -24.63
CA TRP A 83 -1.63 -3.81 -25.90
C TRP A 83 -2.18 -5.21 -25.68
N ASP A 84 -2.91 -5.66 -26.66
CA ASP A 84 -3.42 -7.02 -26.75
C ASP A 84 -2.50 -7.86 -27.64
N HIS A 85 -2.19 -9.09 -27.25
CA HIS A 85 -1.28 -9.97 -27.99
C HIS A 85 -1.87 -10.42 -29.33
N ASP A 86 -3.18 -10.70 -29.36
CA ASP A 86 -3.86 -11.34 -30.48
C ASP A 86 -4.61 -10.34 -31.38
N SER A 87 -4.58 -9.03 -31.05
CA SER A 87 -5.24 -8.00 -31.81
C SER A 87 -4.37 -6.76 -32.07
N PHE A 88 -4.88 -5.80 -32.83
CA PHE A 88 -4.24 -4.50 -33.07
C PHE A 88 -4.53 -3.48 -31.95
N GLY A 89 -5.25 -3.89 -30.91
CA GLY A 89 -5.64 -3.03 -29.79
C GLY A 89 -4.40 -2.54 -29.03
N ARG A 90 -4.19 -1.21 -29.04
CA ARG A 90 -3.08 -0.58 -28.31
C ARG A 90 -3.51 0.76 -27.73
N ILE A 91 -3.12 1.02 -26.49
CA ILE A 91 -3.27 2.31 -25.82
C ILE A 91 -1.89 2.75 -25.33
N ALA A 92 -1.58 4.02 -25.54
CA ALA A 92 -0.35 4.63 -25.06
C ALA A 92 -0.66 5.96 -24.36
N PHE A 93 0.06 6.23 -23.28
CA PHE A 93 0.03 7.48 -22.53
C PHE A 93 1.44 8.04 -22.47
N ASN A 94 1.55 9.37 -22.61
CA ASN A 94 2.79 10.10 -22.47
C ASN A 94 2.59 11.24 -21.47
N CYS A 95 3.53 11.47 -20.57
CA CYS A 95 3.47 12.58 -19.61
C CYS A 95 3.51 13.95 -20.30
N ASP A 96 4.13 14.06 -21.49
CA ASP A 96 4.18 15.29 -22.28
C ASP A 96 2.79 15.76 -22.70
N ASP A 97 1.87 14.83 -22.99
CA ASP A 97 0.47 15.13 -23.33
C ASP A 97 -0.29 15.79 -22.17
N LEU A 98 0.20 15.60 -20.96
CA LEU A 98 -0.35 16.18 -19.73
C LEU A 98 0.44 17.39 -19.23
N GLY A 99 1.55 17.75 -19.88
CA GLY A 99 2.48 18.78 -19.41
C GLY A 99 3.11 18.43 -18.04
N ALA A 100 3.23 17.15 -17.72
CA ALA A 100 3.71 16.65 -16.44
C ALA A 100 5.12 16.05 -16.56
N PRO A 101 5.95 16.07 -15.50
CA PRO A 101 7.29 15.50 -15.53
C PRO A 101 7.29 13.95 -15.57
N SER A 102 6.18 13.32 -15.18
CA SER A 102 5.97 11.87 -15.23
C SER A 102 4.48 11.56 -15.15
N LEU A 103 4.09 10.34 -15.53
CA LEU A 103 2.73 9.81 -15.29
C LEU A 103 2.57 9.33 -13.83
N GLY A 104 3.68 9.03 -13.17
CA GLY A 104 3.73 8.55 -11.81
C GLY A 104 5.07 7.90 -11.48
N HIS A 105 5.11 7.16 -10.39
CA HIS A 105 6.30 6.47 -9.90
C HIS A 105 6.00 5.03 -9.54
N ILE A 106 6.92 4.14 -9.86
CA ILE A 106 6.95 2.80 -9.26
C ILE A 106 7.68 2.94 -7.93
N VAL A 107 7.02 2.52 -6.85
CA VAL A 107 7.50 2.66 -5.47
C VAL A 107 7.45 1.30 -4.78
N GLU A 108 8.50 0.96 -4.07
CA GLU A 108 8.53 -0.25 -3.26
C GLU A 108 7.56 -0.13 -2.08
N ASN A 109 6.69 -1.13 -1.91
CA ASN A 109 5.62 -1.08 -0.91
C ASN A 109 6.17 -0.90 0.51
N GLN A 110 7.27 -1.59 0.84
CA GLN A 110 7.87 -1.47 2.17
C GLN A 110 8.51 -0.09 2.40
N ALA A 111 9.09 0.53 1.36
CA ALA A 111 9.62 1.89 1.46
C ALA A 111 8.49 2.89 1.79
N LEU A 112 7.33 2.74 1.15
CA LEU A 112 6.16 3.59 1.43
C LEU A 112 5.60 3.35 2.83
N VAL A 113 5.53 2.08 3.29
CA VAL A 113 5.11 1.76 4.68
C VAL A 113 6.08 2.37 5.69
N ASN A 114 7.38 2.27 5.46
CA ASN A 114 8.39 2.86 6.34
C ASN A 114 8.24 4.39 6.40
N ALA A 115 8.12 5.06 5.26
CA ALA A 115 7.91 6.51 5.18
C ALA A 115 6.64 6.96 5.92
N LEU A 116 5.53 6.26 5.71
CA LEU A 116 4.28 6.49 6.44
C LEU A 116 4.46 6.30 7.95
N SER A 117 5.12 5.22 8.36
CA SER A 117 5.33 4.93 9.78
C SER A 117 6.17 5.99 10.48
N GLU A 118 7.18 6.54 9.81
CA GLU A 118 8.03 7.60 10.37
C GLU A 118 7.23 8.88 10.66
N VAL A 119 6.37 9.30 9.73
CA VAL A 119 5.54 10.49 9.97
C VAL A 119 4.42 10.24 10.98
N VAL A 120 3.85 9.02 11.02
CA VAL A 120 2.80 8.66 11.99
C VAL A 120 3.36 8.57 13.41
N LYS A 121 4.57 8.05 13.60
CA LYS A 121 5.23 7.98 14.93
C LYS A 121 5.36 9.34 15.61
N THR A 122 5.43 10.42 14.85
CA THR A 122 5.58 11.78 15.40
C THR A 122 4.24 12.41 15.79
N GLN A 123 3.11 11.77 15.50
CA GLN A 123 1.78 12.29 15.82
C GLN A 123 1.42 12.04 17.28
N GLN A 124 0.95 13.07 17.97
CA GLN A 124 0.57 12.98 19.37
C GLN A 124 -0.76 12.24 19.60
N ASN A 125 -1.64 12.25 18.59
CA ASN A 125 -2.95 11.61 18.68
C ASN A 125 -2.97 10.15 18.23
N VAL A 126 -1.81 9.56 17.87
CA VAL A 126 -1.73 8.17 17.39
C VAL A 126 -0.84 7.31 18.30
N THR A 127 -1.35 6.16 18.68
CA THR A 127 -0.59 5.09 19.36
C THR A 127 -0.42 3.92 18.42
N LEU A 128 0.82 3.48 18.17
CA LEU A 128 1.13 2.31 17.37
C LEU A 128 1.33 1.08 18.25
N LEU A 129 0.65 0.00 17.94
CA LEU A 129 0.77 -1.30 18.60
C LEU A 129 1.23 -2.35 17.57
N PRO A 130 2.55 -2.43 17.27
CA PRO A 130 3.10 -3.42 16.38
C PRO A 130 3.22 -4.80 17.04
N SER A 131 3.25 -5.84 16.22
CA SER A 131 3.49 -7.23 16.65
C SER A 131 2.46 -7.77 17.64
N VAL A 132 1.22 -7.27 17.55
CA VAL A 132 0.08 -7.76 18.34
C VAL A 132 -1.07 -8.17 17.44
N ARG A 133 -1.74 -9.24 17.83
CA ARG A 133 -2.89 -9.80 17.13
C ARG A 133 -4.16 -9.58 17.94
N ILE A 134 -5.27 -9.35 17.24
CA ILE A 134 -6.60 -9.33 17.83
C ILE A 134 -7.09 -10.78 17.96
N ASP A 135 -7.37 -11.20 19.17
CA ASP A 135 -7.92 -12.52 19.45
C ASP A 135 -9.45 -12.51 19.51
N LYS A 136 -10.04 -11.39 19.94
CA LYS A 136 -11.50 -11.27 20.02
C LYS A 136 -11.96 -9.83 19.84
N VAL A 137 -13.10 -9.69 19.16
CA VAL A 137 -13.81 -8.41 18.98
C VAL A 137 -15.15 -8.51 19.71
N LEU A 138 -15.40 -7.60 20.63
CA LEU A 138 -16.64 -7.49 21.39
C LEU A 138 -17.33 -6.17 21.03
N ALA A 139 -18.26 -6.23 20.07
CA ALA A 139 -19.02 -5.05 19.66
C ALA A 139 -20.12 -4.76 20.69
N GLY A 140 -20.07 -3.58 21.29
CA GLY A 140 -21.10 -3.02 22.16
C GLY A 140 -21.96 -1.99 21.42
N LYS A 141 -22.90 -1.38 22.12
CA LYS A 141 -23.79 -0.35 21.54
C LYS A 141 -23.09 0.99 21.34
N SER A 142 -22.16 1.35 22.20
CA SER A 142 -21.45 2.64 22.19
C SER A 142 -19.97 2.53 21.92
N GLU A 143 -19.40 1.36 22.17
CA GLU A 143 -17.97 1.10 22.03
C GLU A 143 -17.72 -0.36 21.61
N THR A 144 -16.55 -0.61 21.06
CA THR A 144 -16.06 -1.94 20.71
C THR A 144 -14.77 -2.21 21.47
N MET A 145 -14.67 -3.39 22.06
CA MET A 145 -13.45 -3.86 22.73
C MET A 145 -12.72 -4.85 21.85
N LEU A 146 -11.43 -4.60 21.62
CA LEU A 146 -10.51 -5.50 20.93
C LEU A 146 -9.60 -6.13 21.98
N MET A 147 -9.70 -7.42 22.16
CA MET A 147 -8.82 -8.18 23.06
C MET A 147 -7.59 -8.62 22.26
N LEU A 148 -6.42 -8.28 22.75
CA LEU A 148 -5.14 -8.57 22.10
C LEU A 148 -4.49 -9.81 22.71
N ASN A 149 -3.63 -10.48 21.95
CA ASN A 149 -2.92 -11.70 22.35
C ASN A 149 -1.86 -11.51 23.45
N ASN A 150 -1.62 -10.28 23.87
CA ASN A 150 -0.74 -9.92 24.99
C ASN A 150 -1.52 -9.49 26.25
N ASP A 151 -2.77 -9.91 26.36
CA ASP A 151 -3.71 -9.56 27.45
C ASP A 151 -4.10 -8.07 27.51
N ASP A 152 -3.65 -7.25 26.57
CA ASP A 152 -4.12 -5.87 26.45
C ASP A 152 -5.52 -5.81 25.83
N VAL A 153 -6.22 -4.72 26.13
CA VAL A 153 -7.54 -4.41 25.59
C VAL A 153 -7.52 -3.01 25.00
N VAL A 154 -8.04 -2.87 23.80
CA VAL A 154 -8.31 -1.58 23.17
C VAL A 154 -9.81 -1.35 23.15
N SER A 155 -10.30 -0.30 23.84
CA SER A 155 -11.68 0.18 23.72
C SER A 155 -11.73 1.35 22.75
N CYS A 156 -12.67 1.32 21.81
CA CYS A 156 -12.82 2.36 20.80
C CYS A 156 -14.28 2.52 20.34
N ARG A 157 -14.57 3.69 19.76
CA ARG A 157 -15.90 4.00 19.20
C ARG A 157 -16.05 3.49 17.77
N LEU A 158 -14.96 3.45 17.02
CA LEU A 158 -14.94 3.00 15.63
C LEU A 158 -13.76 2.04 15.42
N VAL A 159 -14.01 0.92 14.77
CA VAL A 159 -12.98 0.01 14.27
C VAL A 159 -12.90 0.12 12.75
N VAL A 160 -11.70 0.34 12.22
CA VAL A 160 -11.42 0.37 10.79
C VAL A 160 -10.57 -0.84 10.42
N GLY A 161 -11.09 -1.72 9.58
CA GLY A 161 -10.34 -2.86 9.03
C GLY A 161 -9.51 -2.43 7.82
N ALA A 162 -8.19 -2.35 8.00
CA ALA A 162 -7.20 -2.13 6.96
C ALA A 162 -6.19 -3.29 6.89
N ASP A 163 -6.59 -4.47 7.35
CA ASP A 163 -5.81 -5.68 7.59
C ASP A 163 -5.73 -6.62 6.36
N GLY A 164 -6.04 -6.08 5.17
CA GLY A 164 -5.79 -6.72 3.88
C GLY A 164 -6.84 -7.72 3.44
N ALA A 165 -6.47 -8.55 2.46
CA ALA A 165 -7.40 -9.46 1.77
C ALA A 165 -8.07 -10.47 2.72
N ASN A 166 -7.35 -10.94 3.72
CA ASN A 166 -7.83 -11.90 4.72
C ASN A 166 -8.31 -11.22 6.01
N SER A 167 -8.90 -10.03 5.90
CA SER A 167 -9.31 -9.19 7.01
C SER A 167 -10.07 -9.96 8.11
N ALA A 168 -9.51 -9.97 9.32
CA ALA A 168 -10.16 -10.49 10.49
C ALA A 168 -11.32 -9.58 10.93
N ILE A 169 -11.16 -8.26 10.75
CA ILE A 169 -12.23 -7.30 11.10
C ILE A 169 -13.45 -7.49 10.19
N ARG A 170 -13.26 -7.75 8.90
CA ARG A 170 -14.36 -8.09 8.00
C ARG A 170 -15.11 -9.33 8.49
N GLN A 171 -14.38 -10.38 8.91
CA GLN A 171 -14.97 -11.62 9.41
C GLN A 171 -15.74 -11.38 10.71
N HIS A 172 -15.15 -10.67 11.67
CA HIS A 172 -15.81 -10.34 12.94
C HIS A 172 -17.04 -9.44 12.77
N GLY A 173 -17.00 -8.53 11.80
CA GLY A 173 -18.13 -7.67 11.45
C GLY A 173 -19.21 -8.33 10.60
N ASN A 174 -19.03 -9.61 10.24
CA ASN A 174 -19.92 -10.36 9.33
C ASN A 174 -20.16 -9.62 8.00
N PHE A 175 -19.20 -8.87 7.49
CA PHE A 175 -19.29 -8.25 6.17
C PHE A 175 -19.14 -9.32 5.09
N PRO A 176 -20.14 -9.45 4.19
CA PRO A 176 -20.12 -10.50 3.17
C PRO A 176 -18.97 -10.26 2.19
N LEU A 177 -18.39 -11.36 1.70
CA LEU A 177 -17.39 -11.36 0.64
C LEU A 177 -17.90 -12.18 -0.54
N THR A 178 -17.98 -11.57 -1.71
CA THR A 178 -18.20 -12.30 -2.96
C THR A 178 -16.84 -12.65 -3.53
N PHE A 179 -16.55 -13.94 -3.64
CA PHE A 179 -15.30 -14.44 -4.20
C PHE A 179 -15.54 -14.89 -5.64
N LYS A 180 -14.65 -14.46 -6.55
CA LYS A 180 -14.60 -14.95 -7.93
C LYS A 180 -13.16 -15.35 -8.23
N ASP A 181 -12.96 -16.63 -8.44
CA ASP A 181 -11.68 -17.16 -8.89
C ASP A 181 -11.54 -16.92 -10.40
N TYR A 182 -10.42 -16.36 -10.81
CA TYR A 182 -10.09 -16.17 -12.23
C TYR A 182 -9.37 -17.38 -12.82
N GLY A 183 -9.05 -18.40 -12.01
CA GLY A 183 -8.30 -19.60 -12.42
C GLY A 183 -6.82 -19.28 -12.76
N HIS A 184 -6.29 -18.17 -12.29
CA HIS A 184 -4.92 -17.73 -12.55
C HIS A 184 -4.13 -17.56 -11.26
N THR A 185 -2.82 -17.85 -11.36
CA THR A 185 -1.86 -17.55 -10.29
C THR A 185 -0.94 -16.44 -10.78
N ALA A 186 -0.89 -15.32 -10.06
CA ALA A 186 0.03 -14.23 -10.37
C ALA A 186 1.45 -14.58 -9.91
N ILE A 187 2.42 -14.34 -10.78
CA ILE A 187 3.85 -14.44 -10.48
C ILE A 187 4.41 -13.02 -10.42
N VAL A 188 5.12 -12.71 -9.33
CA VAL A 188 5.82 -11.44 -9.19
C VAL A 188 7.32 -11.73 -9.10
N ALA A 189 8.11 -11.04 -9.92
CA ALA A 189 9.56 -11.18 -9.93
C ALA A 189 10.25 -9.88 -10.34
N THR A 190 11.51 -9.72 -9.95
CA THR A 190 12.39 -8.70 -10.51
C THR A 190 13.25 -9.33 -11.58
N VAL A 191 13.27 -8.77 -12.77
CA VAL A 191 14.02 -9.27 -13.93
C VAL A 191 14.98 -8.23 -14.47
N ARG A 192 16.14 -8.68 -14.96
CA ARG A 192 17.09 -7.84 -15.70
C ARG A 192 16.83 -8.00 -17.20
N THR A 193 16.65 -6.87 -17.88
CA THR A 193 16.41 -6.82 -19.30
C THR A 193 17.70 -6.50 -20.07
N GLU A 194 17.84 -6.99 -21.30
CA GLU A 194 18.97 -6.67 -22.16
C GLU A 194 18.99 -5.20 -22.57
N LEU A 195 17.81 -4.66 -22.86
CA LEU A 195 17.64 -3.26 -23.25
C LEU A 195 17.08 -2.44 -22.09
N PRO A 196 17.47 -1.16 -21.99
CA PRO A 196 16.90 -0.27 -20.98
C PRO A 196 15.38 -0.13 -21.15
N HIS A 197 14.65 -0.09 -20.04
CA HIS A 197 13.18 0.06 -20.04
C HIS A 197 12.71 1.44 -20.54
N GLY A 198 13.60 2.46 -20.60
CA GLY A 198 13.28 3.80 -21.09
C GLY A 198 12.20 4.53 -20.27
N LYS A 199 12.03 4.21 -18.99
CA LYS A 199 10.96 4.73 -18.10
C LYS A 199 9.55 4.47 -18.66
N VAL A 200 9.35 3.37 -19.37
CA VAL A 200 8.06 2.96 -19.93
C VAL A 200 7.48 1.81 -19.11
N ALA A 201 6.32 2.01 -18.52
CA ALA A 201 5.51 0.93 -17.96
C ALA A 201 4.79 0.21 -19.11
N ARG A 202 4.95 -1.10 -19.21
CA ARG A 202 4.39 -1.92 -20.28
C ARG A 202 3.46 -2.98 -19.75
N GLN A 203 2.36 -3.21 -20.45
CA GLN A 203 1.45 -4.33 -20.16
C GLN A 203 0.94 -4.94 -21.44
N VAL A 204 1.00 -6.25 -21.55
CA VAL A 204 0.38 -7.03 -22.62
C VAL A 204 -0.68 -7.96 -22.04
N PHE A 205 -1.83 -7.98 -22.68
CA PHE A 205 -2.85 -9.00 -22.43
C PHE A 205 -2.56 -10.21 -23.32
N THR A 206 -2.34 -11.36 -22.73
CA THR A 206 -2.10 -12.62 -23.45
C THR A 206 -3.24 -13.62 -23.14
N PRO A 207 -3.40 -14.69 -23.92
CA PRO A 207 -4.39 -15.72 -23.63
C PRO A 207 -4.21 -16.39 -22.26
N SER A 208 -2.99 -16.42 -21.74
CA SER A 208 -2.66 -16.97 -20.41
C SER A 208 -2.78 -15.96 -19.26
N GLY A 209 -3.11 -14.70 -19.55
CA GLY A 209 -3.24 -13.63 -18.57
C GLY A 209 -2.42 -12.38 -18.92
N PRO A 210 -2.54 -11.30 -18.15
CA PRO A 210 -1.75 -10.10 -18.35
C PRO A 210 -0.30 -10.31 -17.92
N LEU A 211 0.64 -9.68 -18.63
CA LEU A 211 2.03 -9.55 -18.22
C LEU A 211 2.39 -8.06 -18.18
N ALA A 212 2.76 -7.58 -17.02
CA ALA A 212 3.23 -6.21 -16.83
C ALA A 212 4.75 -6.18 -16.61
N LEU A 213 5.41 -5.15 -17.17
CA LEU A 213 6.80 -4.79 -16.89
C LEU A 213 6.80 -3.37 -16.34
N LEU A 214 7.15 -3.24 -15.07
CA LEU A 214 7.18 -1.98 -14.35
C LEU A 214 8.64 -1.53 -14.19
N PRO A 215 9.02 -0.33 -14.69
CA PRO A 215 10.40 0.15 -14.65
C PRO A 215 10.85 0.40 -13.20
N LEU A 216 12.00 -0.14 -12.82
CA LEU A 216 12.66 0.12 -11.55
C LEU A 216 13.75 1.17 -11.69
N ARG A 217 14.43 1.53 -10.62
CA ARG A 217 15.45 2.58 -10.60
C ARG A 217 16.62 2.29 -11.54
N ASP A 218 17.15 1.06 -11.55
CA ASP A 218 18.15 0.62 -12.53
C ASP A 218 17.48 0.52 -13.89
N SER A 219 18.06 1.15 -14.90
CA SER A 219 17.52 1.22 -16.28
C SER A 219 17.22 -0.14 -16.91
N ASN A 220 17.85 -1.18 -16.43
CA ASN A 220 17.73 -2.55 -16.94
C ASN A 220 16.99 -3.48 -15.98
N LEU A 221 16.38 -2.97 -14.90
CA LEU A 221 15.56 -3.75 -13.98
C LEU A 221 14.08 -3.41 -14.14
N CYS A 222 13.26 -4.45 -14.21
CA CYS A 222 11.81 -4.33 -14.18
C CYS A 222 11.22 -5.27 -13.12
N SER A 223 10.17 -4.81 -12.44
CA SER A 223 9.27 -5.72 -11.75
C SER A 223 8.27 -6.27 -12.77
N ILE A 224 8.06 -7.57 -12.77
CA ILE A 224 7.03 -8.24 -13.58
C ILE A 224 5.90 -8.75 -12.69
N VAL A 225 4.70 -8.69 -13.24
CA VAL A 225 3.49 -9.24 -12.62
C VAL A 225 2.68 -9.95 -13.68
#